data_0c48ce29960b7e0ded4bafaf4236f188
#
_entry.id   0c48ce29960b7e0ded4bafaf4236f188
#
_cell.length_a   1.000
_cell.length_b   1.000
_cell.length_c   1.000
_cell.angle_alpha   90.00
_cell.angle_beta   90.00
_cell.angle_gamma   90.00
#
_symmetry.space_group_name_H-M   'P 1'
#
loop_
_entity.id
_entity.type
_entity.pdbx_description
1 polymer ?
#
loop_
_entity_poly.entity_id
_entity_poly.type
_entity_poly.pdbx_seq_one_letter_code
_entity_poly.pdbx_strand_id
1 'polypeptide(L)'
;MKEMNRREFLTLTGAAVVALSLAGCGGPSAPAAPTGKEAELVAAINKVWKEKFNANLVDHEQLTLNQDGVDVISAYGHVFEEANETPHIPTKDDVTMISEGSDKFAKKMKKYGNNSFAGMAGVSRLFAAKTIALEDAYSCEDTAVQAFVEKLLTSLSNSSKAEFISIYLPVVKNVTYMTAAIFLNDKA
;
A
#
# COMPACT_ATOMS: atom_id res chain seq x y z
N MET A 1 31.18 24.75 15.43
CA MET A 1 30.29 23.72 14.82
C MET A 1 30.78 23.45 13.40
N LYS A 2 31.22 22.23 13.13
CA LYS A 2 31.71 21.86 11.80
C LYS A 2 30.50 21.61 10.89
N GLU A 3 30.39 22.36 9.80
CA GLU A 3 29.33 22.13 8.82
C GLU A 3 29.55 20.76 8.16
N MET A 4 28.56 19.89 8.30
CA MET A 4 28.55 18.57 7.72
C MET A 4 28.31 18.70 6.21
N ASN A 5 29.24 18.22 5.39
CA ASN A 5 29.19 18.33 3.93
C ASN A 5 28.08 17.43 3.38
N ARG A 6 27.37 17.88 2.34
CA ARG A 6 26.27 17.12 1.68
C ARG A 6 26.63 15.68 1.31
N ARG A 7 27.92 15.41 1.06
CA ARG A 7 28.42 14.05 0.78
C ARG A 7 28.43 13.16 2.02
N GLU A 8 28.72 13.72 3.21
CA GLU A 8 28.72 12.97 4.48
C GLU A 8 27.29 12.64 4.94
N PHE A 9 26.32 13.52 4.65
CA PHE A 9 24.92 13.25 4.90
C PHE A 9 24.37 12.10 4.05
N LEU A 10 24.77 12.02 2.77
CA LEU A 10 24.38 10.94 1.85
C LEU A 10 25.01 9.59 2.21
N THR A 11 26.20 9.59 2.83
CA THR A 11 26.83 8.34 3.30
C THR A 11 26.26 7.82 4.62
N LEU A 12 25.75 8.71 5.48
CA LEU A 12 25.15 8.29 6.76
C LEU A 12 23.71 7.78 6.59
N THR A 13 22.97 8.30 5.60
CA THR A 13 21.62 7.81 5.23
C THR A 13 21.66 6.62 4.27
N GLY A 14 22.80 6.39 3.60
CA GLY A 14 22.98 5.29 2.64
C GLY A 14 23.20 3.90 3.26
N ALA A 15 23.42 3.80 4.58
CA ALA A 15 23.73 2.52 5.22
C ALA A 15 22.50 1.73 5.69
N ALA A 16 21.29 2.26 5.54
CA ALA A 16 20.04 1.58 5.88
C ALA A 16 19.18 1.21 4.66
N VAL A 17 19.64 1.50 3.44
CA VAL A 17 19.04 0.91 2.25
C VAL A 17 19.61 -0.50 2.09
N VAL A 18 19.15 -1.40 2.91
CA VAL A 18 19.30 -2.83 2.68
C VAL A 18 18.81 -3.09 1.28
N ALA A 19 19.73 -3.52 0.44
CA ALA A 19 19.49 -4.00 -0.90
C ALA A 19 18.24 -4.88 -0.95
N LEU A 20 17.10 -4.29 -1.30
CA LEU A 20 16.05 -5.02 -2.00
C LEU A 20 16.71 -5.35 -3.35
N SER A 21 17.32 -6.51 -3.41
CA SER A 21 17.95 -7.05 -4.58
C SER A 21 16.93 -7.07 -5.70
N LEU A 22 17.02 -6.08 -6.57
CA LEU A 22 16.46 -6.08 -7.91
C LEU A 22 17.20 -7.16 -8.71
N ALA A 23 16.84 -8.40 -8.49
CA ALA A 23 17.19 -9.48 -9.39
C ALA A 23 16.00 -9.65 -10.34
N GLY A 24 16.11 -9.09 -11.53
CA GLY A 24 15.26 -9.53 -12.59
C GLY A 24 14.77 -8.49 -13.58
N CYS A 25 15.40 -8.51 -14.74
CA CYS A 25 14.92 -8.14 -16.07
C CYS A 25 14.53 -6.70 -16.36
N GLY A 26 15.38 -6.13 -17.22
CA GLY A 26 15.22 -4.83 -17.86
C GLY A 26 13.94 -4.69 -18.66
N GLY A 27 13.24 -3.60 -18.37
CA GLY A 27 12.22 -2.96 -19.17
C GLY A 27 12.24 -1.46 -18.84
N PRO A 28 11.90 -0.57 -19.77
CA PRO A 28 11.99 0.87 -19.56
C PRO A 28 10.98 1.32 -18.51
N SER A 29 11.45 2.02 -17.48
CA SER A 29 10.75 2.63 -16.35
C SER A 29 10.57 1.70 -15.14
N ALA A 30 11.68 1.40 -14.44
CA ALA A 30 11.57 0.97 -13.05
C ALA A 30 10.95 2.12 -12.23
N PRO A 31 9.90 1.86 -11.42
CA PRO A 31 9.39 2.85 -10.48
C PRO A 31 10.53 3.30 -9.55
N ALA A 32 10.59 4.58 -9.23
CA ALA A 32 11.56 5.11 -8.29
C ALA A 32 11.52 4.27 -7.01
N ALA A 33 12.70 3.93 -6.47
CA ALA A 33 12.78 3.19 -5.23
C ALA A 33 11.99 3.93 -4.13
N PRO A 34 11.15 3.23 -3.36
CA PRO A 34 10.35 3.85 -2.31
C PRO A 34 11.28 4.46 -1.27
N THR A 35 10.99 5.69 -0.89
CA THR A 35 11.74 6.43 0.13
C THR A 35 10.82 6.76 1.29
N GLY A 36 11.32 6.69 2.53
CA GLY A 36 10.56 7.09 3.71
C GLY A 36 9.61 6.02 4.27
N LYS A 37 8.49 6.48 4.81
CA LYS A 37 7.53 5.66 5.56
C LYS A 37 6.92 4.50 4.75
N GLU A 38 6.72 4.69 3.45
CA GLU A 38 6.18 3.63 2.58
C GLU A 38 7.15 2.43 2.51
N ALA A 39 8.46 2.70 2.39
CA ALA A 39 9.48 1.65 2.36
C ALA A 39 9.57 0.91 3.69
N GLU A 40 9.50 1.65 4.81
CA GLU A 40 9.48 1.05 6.16
C GLU A 40 8.26 0.15 6.34
N LEU A 41 7.08 0.63 5.93
CA LEU A 41 5.84 -0.13 6.04
C LEU A 41 5.89 -1.41 5.19
N VAL A 42 6.36 -1.33 3.93
CA VAL A 42 6.50 -2.51 3.06
C VAL A 42 7.50 -3.50 3.64
N ALA A 43 8.60 -3.04 4.22
CA ALA A 43 9.56 -3.92 4.88
C ALA A 43 8.94 -4.63 6.11
N ALA A 44 8.15 -3.92 6.91
CA ALA A 44 7.43 -4.49 8.06
C ALA A 44 6.34 -5.49 7.59
N ILE A 45 5.58 -5.16 6.55
CA ILE A 45 4.58 -6.06 5.95
C ILE A 45 5.28 -7.33 5.44
N ASN A 46 6.40 -7.21 4.73
CA ASN A 46 7.11 -8.35 4.17
C ASN A 46 7.71 -9.28 5.24
N LYS A 47 8.04 -8.77 6.41
CA LYS A 47 8.43 -9.61 7.55
C LYS A 47 7.28 -10.56 7.95
N VAL A 48 6.07 -10.03 8.13
CA VAL A 48 4.87 -10.83 8.45
C VAL A 48 4.47 -11.71 7.26
N TRP A 49 4.54 -11.19 6.04
CA TRP A 49 4.21 -11.94 4.83
C TRP A 49 5.09 -13.18 4.65
N LYS A 50 6.38 -13.07 4.94
CA LYS A 50 7.32 -14.20 4.93
C LYS A 50 6.94 -15.29 5.96
N GLU A 51 6.43 -14.90 7.12
CA GLU A 51 5.91 -15.86 8.10
C GLU A 51 4.69 -16.62 7.54
N LYS A 52 3.79 -15.91 6.84
CA LYS A 52 2.65 -16.53 6.14
C LYS A 52 3.10 -17.45 5.00
N PHE A 53 4.13 -17.08 4.25
CA PHE A 53 4.73 -17.92 3.22
C PHE A 53 5.32 -19.22 3.80
N ASN A 54 6.08 -19.12 4.88
CA ASN A 54 6.63 -20.29 5.58
C ASN A 54 5.54 -21.23 6.14
N ALA A 55 4.36 -20.66 6.44
CA ALA A 55 3.17 -21.42 6.86
C ALA A 55 2.32 -21.94 5.69
N ASN A 56 2.75 -21.75 4.45
CA ASN A 56 2.02 -22.09 3.20
C ASN A 56 0.64 -21.42 3.08
N LEU A 57 0.50 -20.20 3.60
CA LEU A 57 -0.73 -19.41 3.54
C LEU A 57 -0.74 -18.42 2.36
N VAL A 58 0.42 -18.15 1.76
CA VAL A 58 0.58 -17.27 0.60
C VAL A 58 1.58 -17.89 -0.39
N ASP A 59 1.46 -17.54 -1.67
CA ASP A 59 2.20 -18.16 -2.76
C ASP A 59 3.59 -17.54 -2.98
N HIS A 60 3.81 -16.31 -2.54
CA HIS A 60 5.06 -15.56 -2.73
C HIS A 60 5.70 -15.20 -1.38
N GLU A 61 7.04 -15.32 -1.30
CA GLU A 61 7.79 -15.04 -0.06
C GLU A 61 7.70 -13.57 0.37
N GLN A 62 7.53 -12.65 -0.60
CA GLN A 62 7.45 -11.21 -0.35
C GLN A 62 6.57 -10.52 -1.39
N LEU A 63 6.00 -9.39 -1.00
CA LEU A 63 5.31 -8.46 -1.90
C LEU A 63 6.31 -7.45 -2.46
N THR A 64 6.26 -7.24 -3.78
CA THR A 64 7.05 -6.20 -4.44
C THR A 64 6.27 -4.89 -4.46
N LEU A 65 6.87 -3.80 -3.96
CA LEU A 65 6.25 -2.48 -4.07
C LEU A 65 6.10 -2.08 -5.54
N ASN A 66 4.86 -1.83 -5.94
CA ASN A 66 4.51 -1.40 -7.28
C ASN A 66 3.31 -0.45 -7.21
N GLN A 67 3.52 0.83 -7.49
CA GLN A 67 2.51 1.88 -7.34
C GLN A 67 1.48 1.94 -8.49
N ASP A 68 1.42 0.97 -9.38
CA ASP A 68 0.37 0.89 -10.39
C ASP A 68 -1.03 0.69 -9.79
N GLY A 69 -1.11 0.11 -8.60
CA GLY A 69 -2.36 -0.08 -7.87
C GLY A 69 -2.76 1.09 -6.97
N VAL A 70 -1.99 2.17 -6.93
CA VAL A 70 -2.19 3.26 -5.97
C VAL A 70 -3.48 4.07 -6.20
N ASP A 71 -3.99 4.15 -7.43
CA ASP A 71 -5.10 5.05 -7.77
C ASP A 71 -6.36 4.82 -6.92
N VAL A 72 -6.68 3.57 -6.59
CA VAL A 72 -7.88 3.27 -5.79
C VAL A 72 -7.70 3.70 -4.34
N ILE A 73 -6.56 3.38 -3.72
CA ILE A 73 -6.31 3.70 -2.31
C ILE A 73 -6.02 5.19 -2.10
N SER A 74 -5.36 5.86 -3.04
CA SER A 74 -5.15 7.31 -2.98
C SER A 74 -6.45 8.09 -3.15
N ALA A 75 -7.38 7.62 -3.99
CA ALA A 75 -8.69 8.25 -4.13
C ALA A 75 -9.47 8.23 -2.80
N TYR A 76 -9.48 7.09 -2.10
CA TYR A 76 -10.03 7.04 -0.74
C TYR A 76 -9.27 7.95 0.23
N GLY A 77 -7.92 7.92 0.19
CA GLY A 77 -7.11 8.76 1.04
C GLY A 77 -7.42 10.25 0.89
N HIS A 78 -7.49 10.75 -0.34
CA HIS A 78 -7.82 12.15 -0.64
C HIS A 78 -9.19 12.57 -0.12
N VAL A 79 -10.20 11.71 -0.19
CA VAL A 79 -11.52 11.97 0.40
C VAL A 79 -11.41 12.35 1.89
N PHE A 80 -10.60 11.62 2.66
CA PHE A 80 -10.43 11.91 4.08
C PHE A 80 -9.56 13.14 4.33
N GLU A 81 -8.52 13.34 3.50
CA GLU A 81 -7.66 14.52 3.59
C GLU A 81 -8.43 15.81 3.29
N GLU A 82 -9.28 15.82 2.26
CA GLU A 82 -10.13 16.96 1.90
C GLU A 82 -11.22 17.22 2.94
N ALA A 83 -11.90 16.17 3.42
CA ALA A 83 -12.89 16.28 4.48
C ALA A 83 -12.27 16.67 5.83
N ASN A 84 -10.95 16.43 5.99
CA ASN A 84 -10.21 16.60 7.23
C ASN A 84 -10.85 15.88 8.43
N GLU A 85 -11.45 14.74 8.15
CA GLU A 85 -12.10 13.91 9.17
C GLU A 85 -12.20 12.45 8.75
N THR A 86 -12.19 11.57 9.78
CA THR A 86 -12.49 10.14 9.63
C THR A 86 -13.15 9.65 10.92
N PRO A 87 -14.34 9.06 10.89
CA PRO A 87 -15.14 8.71 9.72
C PRO A 87 -16.07 9.84 9.25
N HIS A 88 -16.64 9.73 8.03
CA HIS A 88 -17.71 10.61 7.56
C HIS A 88 -18.64 9.95 6.54
N ILE A 89 -19.78 10.58 6.29
CA ILE A 89 -20.73 10.17 5.24
C ILE A 89 -20.22 10.73 3.92
N PRO A 90 -19.92 9.91 2.89
CA PRO A 90 -19.42 10.37 1.61
C PRO A 90 -20.38 11.39 0.95
N THR A 91 -19.82 12.48 0.50
CA THR A 91 -20.49 13.46 -0.36
C THR A 91 -20.59 12.94 -1.79
N LYS A 92 -21.28 13.66 -2.67
CA LYS A 92 -21.32 13.33 -4.10
C LYS A 92 -19.94 13.46 -4.73
N ASP A 93 -19.16 14.45 -4.31
CA ASP A 93 -17.82 14.71 -4.85
C ASP A 93 -16.83 13.61 -4.41
N ASP A 94 -16.91 13.15 -3.17
CA ASP A 94 -16.13 11.99 -2.68
C ASP A 94 -16.42 10.73 -3.50
N VAL A 95 -17.71 10.45 -3.78
CA VAL A 95 -18.12 9.29 -4.60
C VAL A 95 -17.56 9.43 -6.02
N THR A 96 -17.57 10.63 -6.59
CA THR A 96 -16.99 10.89 -7.91
C THR A 96 -15.49 10.63 -7.91
N MET A 97 -14.75 11.15 -6.92
CA MET A 97 -13.31 10.95 -6.78
C MET A 97 -12.94 9.47 -6.64
N ILE A 98 -13.67 8.73 -5.80
CA ILE A 98 -13.47 7.28 -5.63
C ILE A 98 -13.74 6.52 -6.93
N SER A 99 -14.80 6.89 -7.67
CA SER A 99 -15.13 6.28 -8.95
C SER A 99 -14.04 6.51 -10.00
N GLU A 100 -13.55 7.74 -10.13
CA GLU A 100 -12.46 8.07 -11.04
C GLU A 100 -11.16 7.34 -10.70
N GLY A 101 -10.81 7.24 -9.40
CA GLY A 101 -9.68 6.47 -8.94
C GLY A 101 -9.81 4.99 -9.27
N SER A 102 -11.00 4.42 -9.08
CA SER A 102 -11.32 3.03 -9.43
C SER A 102 -11.21 2.79 -10.94
N ASP A 103 -11.66 3.72 -11.77
CA ASP A 103 -11.54 3.63 -13.22
C ASP A 103 -10.10 3.70 -13.71
N LYS A 104 -9.28 4.59 -13.12
CA LYS A 104 -7.83 4.67 -13.40
C LYS A 104 -7.14 3.38 -13.02
N PHE A 105 -7.41 2.89 -11.81
CA PHE A 105 -6.92 1.62 -11.32
C PHE A 105 -7.28 0.47 -12.28
N ALA A 106 -8.56 0.31 -12.65
CA ALA A 106 -9.02 -0.75 -13.54
C ALA A 106 -8.32 -0.70 -14.91
N LYS A 107 -8.07 0.50 -15.46
CA LYS A 107 -7.32 0.65 -16.71
C LYS A 107 -5.87 0.19 -16.59
N LYS A 108 -5.19 0.52 -15.48
CA LYS A 108 -3.81 0.08 -15.23
C LYS A 108 -3.72 -1.43 -14.98
N MET A 109 -4.69 -2.00 -14.25
CA MET A 109 -4.71 -3.43 -13.93
C MET A 109 -4.86 -4.33 -15.16
N LYS A 110 -5.44 -3.86 -16.27
CA LYS A 110 -5.54 -4.63 -17.52
C LYS A 110 -4.21 -5.19 -18.01
N LYS A 111 -3.09 -4.53 -17.72
CA LYS A 111 -1.77 -5.03 -18.08
C LYS A 111 -1.33 -6.25 -17.28
N TYR A 112 -1.94 -6.49 -16.12
CA TYR A 112 -1.67 -7.63 -15.24
C TYR A 112 -2.69 -8.77 -15.39
N GLY A 113 -3.78 -8.59 -16.13
CA GLY A 113 -4.84 -9.57 -16.32
C GLY A 113 -6.18 -9.12 -15.77
N ASN A 114 -7.23 -9.94 -16.03
CA ASN A 114 -8.61 -9.57 -15.65
C ASN A 114 -8.90 -9.76 -14.16
N ASN A 115 -8.21 -10.69 -13.48
CA ASN A 115 -8.40 -11.01 -12.06
C ASN A 115 -7.20 -10.56 -11.22
N SER A 116 -6.46 -9.56 -11.69
CA SER A 116 -5.21 -9.13 -11.05
C SER A 116 -5.39 -8.47 -9.68
N PHE A 117 -6.54 -7.85 -9.40
CA PHE A 117 -6.79 -7.25 -8.08
C PHE A 117 -7.00 -8.32 -7.03
N ALA A 118 -6.22 -8.26 -5.94
CA ALA A 118 -6.19 -9.27 -4.90
C ALA A 118 -6.69 -8.77 -3.54
N GLY A 119 -6.79 -7.46 -3.32
CA GLY A 119 -7.35 -6.93 -2.09
C GLY A 119 -6.89 -5.52 -1.73
N MET A 120 -7.49 -4.96 -0.69
CA MET A 120 -7.09 -3.68 -0.09
C MET A 120 -7.38 -3.66 1.40
N ALA A 121 -6.65 -2.82 2.13
CA ALA A 121 -6.83 -2.59 3.57
C ALA A 121 -6.62 -1.12 3.93
N GLY A 122 -6.99 -0.75 5.15
CA GLY A 122 -6.84 0.60 5.70
C GLY A 122 -8.07 1.49 5.55
N VAL A 123 -9.06 1.07 4.76
CA VAL A 123 -10.34 1.76 4.57
C VAL A 123 -11.48 0.81 4.91
N SER A 124 -12.40 1.22 5.77
CA SER A 124 -13.63 0.48 6.05
C SER A 124 -14.86 1.21 5.57
N ARG A 125 -15.91 0.44 5.40
CA ARG A 125 -17.26 0.95 5.19
C ARG A 125 -18.14 0.51 6.35
N LEU A 126 -18.57 1.47 7.16
CA LEU A 126 -19.50 1.23 8.27
C LEU A 126 -20.93 1.16 7.71
N PHE A 127 -21.39 -0.03 7.41
CA PHE A 127 -22.65 -0.26 6.69
C PHE A 127 -23.88 0.32 7.39
N ALA A 128 -23.95 0.27 8.72
CA ALA A 128 -25.11 0.75 9.47
C ALA A 128 -25.32 2.26 9.33
N ALA A 129 -24.25 3.02 9.30
CA ALA A 129 -24.29 4.48 9.19
C ALA A 129 -24.03 4.99 7.76
N LYS A 130 -23.77 4.10 6.81
CA LYS A 130 -23.30 4.43 5.44
C LYS A 130 -22.04 5.32 5.44
N THR A 131 -21.24 5.24 6.49
CA THR A 131 -20.01 5.99 6.64
C THR A 131 -18.82 5.21 6.11
N ILE A 132 -17.81 5.95 5.69
CA ILE A 132 -16.45 5.42 5.42
C ILE A 132 -15.49 5.91 6.48
N ALA A 133 -14.42 5.16 6.73
CA ALA A 133 -13.39 5.51 7.70
C ALA A 133 -12.01 5.02 7.28
N LEU A 134 -10.96 5.75 7.69
CA LEU A 134 -9.62 5.21 7.79
C LEU A 134 -9.50 4.50 9.15
N GLU A 135 -8.97 3.29 9.17
CA GLU A 135 -8.96 2.45 10.38
C GLU A 135 -7.57 2.33 11.00
N ASP A 136 -6.53 2.30 10.16
CA ASP A 136 -5.21 1.88 10.58
C ASP A 136 -4.27 3.09 10.62
N ALA A 137 -4.02 3.64 11.82
CA ALA A 137 -2.98 4.64 12.02
C ALA A 137 -1.60 4.02 11.68
N TYR A 138 -0.71 4.82 11.08
CA TYR A 138 0.62 4.37 10.68
C TYR A 138 1.39 3.80 11.87
N SER A 139 1.81 2.56 11.72
CA SER A 139 2.65 1.86 12.70
C SER A 139 3.46 0.78 11.96
N CYS A 140 4.72 0.62 12.37
CA CYS A 140 5.56 -0.53 11.99
C CYS A 140 5.73 -1.52 13.15
N GLU A 141 4.92 -1.40 14.20
CA GLU A 141 4.90 -2.37 15.30
C GLU A 141 4.31 -3.71 14.84
N ASP A 142 4.92 -4.80 15.26
CA ASP A 142 4.58 -6.16 14.80
C ASP A 142 3.08 -6.48 14.93
N THR A 143 2.43 -6.10 16.03
CA THR A 143 0.99 -6.36 16.26
C THR A 143 0.08 -5.58 15.29
N ALA A 144 0.39 -4.32 15.03
CA ALA A 144 -0.38 -3.49 14.10
C ALA A 144 -0.21 -3.98 12.66
N VAL A 145 1.02 -4.32 12.28
CA VAL A 145 1.33 -4.82 10.95
C VAL A 145 0.71 -6.21 10.72
N GLN A 146 0.72 -7.11 11.72
CA GLN A 146 0.03 -8.39 11.64
C GLN A 146 -1.47 -8.23 11.40
N ALA A 147 -2.13 -7.35 12.16
CA ALA A 147 -3.55 -7.06 11.97
C ALA A 147 -3.84 -6.48 10.56
N PHE A 148 -2.96 -5.60 10.07
CA PHE A 148 -3.09 -5.02 8.74
C PHE A 148 -2.92 -6.06 7.62
N VAL A 149 -1.94 -6.97 7.74
CA VAL A 149 -1.73 -8.09 6.81
C VAL A 149 -2.92 -9.05 6.81
N GLU A 150 -3.52 -9.34 7.97
CA GLU A 150 -4.73 -10.17 8.02
C GLU A 150 -5.90 -9.53 7.28
N LYS A 151 -6.08 -8.20 7.38
CA LYS A 151 -7.09 -7.48 6.58
C LYS A 151 -6.84 -7.60 5.08
N LEU A 152 -5.57 -7.49 4.63
CA LEU A 152 -5.20 -7.70 3.23
C LEU A 152 -5.55 -9.11 2.78
N LEU A 153 -5.18 -10.14 3.56
CA LEU A 153 -5.41 -11.55 3.23
C LEU A 153 -6.88 -11.97 3.22
N THR A 154 -7.70 -11.32 4.04
CA THR A 154 -9.14 -11.60 4.12
C THR A 154 -10.00 -10.75 3.18
N SER A 155 -9.38 -9.80 2.47
CA SER A 155 -10.08 -8.87 1.60
C SER A 155 -10.77 -9.55 0.41
N LEU A 156 -10.07 -10.45 -0.29
CA LEU A 156 -10.59 -11.21 -1.44
C LEU A 156 -10.05 -12.65 -1.42
N SER A 157 -10.72 -13.54 -2.14
CA SER A 157 -10.37 -14.97 -2.20
C SER A 157 -9.02 -15.27 -2.86
N ASN A 158 -8.49 -14.37 -3.68
CA ASN A 158 -7.20 -14.50 -4.36
C ASN A 158 -6.06 -13.72 -3.66
N SER A 159 -6.30 -13.17 -2.47
CA SER A 159 -5.31 -12.36 -1.74
C SER A 159 -4.01 -13.12 -1.45
N SER A 160 -4.10 -14.43 -1.23
CA SER A 160 -2.92 -15.29 -1.00
C SER A 160 -1.96 -15.37 -2.19
N LYS A 161 -2.44 -15.05 -3.40
CA LYS A 161 -1.65 -15.06 -4.65
C LYS A 161 -0.98 -13.74 -4.98
N ALA A 162 -1.12 -12.72 -4.13
CA ALA A 162 -0.58 -11.39 -4.39
C ALA A 162 0.94 -11.40 -4.56
N GLU A 163 1.43 -10.70 -5.58
CA GLU A 163 2.85 -10.49 -5.88
C GLU A 163 3.29 -9.06 -5.61
N PHE A 164 2.35 -8.11 -5.72
CA PHE A 164 2.62 -6.68 -5.67
C PHE A 164 1.79 -6.01 -4.57
N ILE A 165 2.35 -4.93 -4.03
CA ILE A 165 1.67 -4.05 -3.08
C ILE A 165 1.84 -2.59 -3.51
N SER A 166 0.76 -1.82 -3.47
CA SER A 166 0.76 -0.36 -3.56
C SER A 166 0.44 0.22 -2.20
N ILE A 167 1.10 1.30 -1.83
CA ILE A 167 0.93 1.98 -0.54
C ILE A 167 0.54 3.43 -0.79
N TYR A 168 -0.41 3.92 -0.02
CA TYR A 168 -0.71 5.34 0.16
C TYR A 168 -0.87 5.65 1.65
N LEU A 169 -0.33 6.77 2.10
CA LEU A 169 -0.31 7.15 3.52
C LEU A 169 -1.05 8.49 3.72
N PRO A 170 -2.40 8.49 3.75
CA PRO A 170 -3.16 9.72 3.95
C PRO A 170 -2.89 10.33 5.32
N VAL A 171 -2.92 11.67 5.40
CA VAL A 171 -2.71 12.42 6.64
C VAL A 171 -3.98 13.20 6.96
N VAL A 172 -4.62 12.87 8.08
CA VAL A 172 -5.84 13.53 8.57
C VAL A 172 -5.60 14.02 9.99
N LYS A 173 -5.78 15.31 10.25
CA LYS A 173 -5.54 15.94 11.57
C LYS A 173 -4.17 15.59 12.19
N ASN A 174 -3.12 15.62 11.36
CA ASN A 174 -1.74 15.28 11.74
C ASN A 174 -1.53 13.78 12.09
N VAL A 175 -2.50 12.92 11.87
CA VAL A 175 -2.35 11.46 11.98
C VAL A 175 -2.12 10.89 10.59
N THR A 176 -1.02 10.18 10.40
CA THR A 176 -0.76 9.40 9.19
C THR A 176 -1.49 8.06 9.32
N TYR A 177 -2.21 7.65 8.28
CA TYR A 177 -2.88 6.34 8.21
C TYR A 177 -2.23 5.43 7.19
N MET A 178 -2.46 4.13 7.30
CA MET A 178 -1.99 3.13 6.34
C MET A 178 -3.12 2.73 5.42
N THR A 179 -2.90 2.83 4.10
CA THR A 179 -3.76 2.19 3.10
C THR A 179 -2.90 1.40 2.13
N ALA A 180 -3.36 0.24 1.73
CA ALA A 180 -2.65 -0.61 0.78
C ALA A 180 -3.62 -1.33 -0.16
N ALA A 181 -3.16 -1.54 -1.40
CA ALA A 181 -3.79 -2.45 -2.35
C ALA A 181 -2.78 -3.52 -2.76
N ILE A 182 -3.21 -4.77 -2.83
CA ILE A 182 -2.41 -5.90 -3.30
C ILE A 182 -2.96 -6.45 -4.62
N PHE A 183 -2.08 -6.90 -5.48
CA PHE A 183 -2.45 -7.43 -6.79
C PHE A 183 -1.42 -8.44 -7.30
N LEU A 184 -1.80 -9.19 -8.35
CA LEU A 184 -0.99 -10.25 -8.94
C LEU A 184 -0.92 -10.11 -10.46
N ASN A 185 0.00 -10.84 -11.08
CA ASN A 185 0.06 -11.00 -12.53
C ASN A 185 -0.77 -12.22 -12.96
N ASP A 186 -2.01 -11.98 -13.42
CA ASP A 186 -2.99 -13.01 -13.83
C ASP A 186 -2.88 -13.34 -15.34
N LYS A 187 -1.74 -13.05 -15.97
CA LYS A 187 -1.49 -13.35 -17.39
C LYS A 187 -0.75 -14.65 -17.63
N ALA A 188 -0.36 -15.35 -16.57
CA ALA A 188 0.38 -16.60 -16.64
C ALA A 188 -0.50 -17.80 -16.99
#